data_84e857dc1f71e9a85fa08d746b906b5d
#
_entry.id   84e857dc1f71e9a85fa08d746b906b5d
#
_cell.length_a   1.000
_cell.length_b   1.000
_cell.length_c   1.000
_cell.angle_alpha   90.00
_cell.angle_beta   90.00
_cell.angle_gamma   90.00
#
_symmetry.space_group_name_H-M   'P 1'
#
loop_
_entity.id
_entity.type
_entity.pdbx_description
1 polymer ?
#
loop_
_entity_poly.entity_id
_entity_poly.type
_entity_poly.pdbx_seq_one_letter_code
_entity_poly.pdbx_strand_id
1 'polypeptide(L)'
;MTQKKTSRLRTAIAALAAAGLIAAQMPHAAAESIHDNPLYTGMGILVDRGQEPSAAVHAAPLALVKTAGKWGAVSTTGTAVIAAEYDEIRPYAEGYLLARQGKKWGVFRADGKQVVPAAYRHIEELTEDRIVVQDMDKKWGCYGTDGTLILPVTQRDVVPYHDGAALVQGTDKRWSFYRADGSRLTEKTYAYVGIFSEGLASVMEDKKHVGFIDKTGAEVIAPQYASASIFSEGLAAVEVGGKWGFIDKTGTMVIAPQYREIPMGFSEGLAAVRGKKGLAYIDKTGTQVFAAPYDNALPFHDGLAEVRRKVKSTNFLGAVLTIAAGTAGQFIYDPLMLDDENVKRGYIDKTGTMIISIKNDYNSTFVDGTALVKVKSRWGCVDRTGLSRPRGLPHDAPFL
;
A
#
# COMPACT_ATOMS: atom_id res chain seq x y z
N MET A 1 15.28 18.94 0.95
CA MET A 1 13.81 19.17 1.04
C MET A 1 12.96 18.01 0.51
N THR A 2 13.53 17.05 -0.18
CA THR A 2 12.85 15.93 -0.87
C THR A 2 12.53 14.72 0.05
N GLN A 3 13.33 14.44 1.07
CA GLN A 3 13.10 13.31 1.98
C GLN A 3 11.91 13.45 2.94
N LYS A 4 11.51 14.69 3.28
CA LYS A 4 10.33 14.90 4.15
C LYS A 4 8.98 14.69 3.46
N LYS A 5 8.92 14.76 2.12
CA LYS A 5 7.69 14.49 1.35
C LYS A 5 7.41 12.99 1.18
N THR A 6 8.45 12.17 1.04
CA THR A 6 8.32 10.72 0.86
C THR A 6 7.86 9.99 2.12
N SER A 7 8.28 10.41 3.32
CA SER A 7 7.83 9.77 4.56
C SER A 7 6.33 10.04 4.89
N ARG A 8 5.80 11.19 4.45
CA ARG A 8 4.38 11.53 4.67
C ARG A 8 3.45 10.79 3.70
N LEU A 9 3.91 10.51 2.49
CA LEU A 9 3.18 9.73 1.50
C LEU A 9 3.04 8.26 1.95
N ARG A 10 4.10 7.69 2.54
CA ARG A 10 4.15 6.29 3.02
C ARG A 10 3.10 5.98 4.09
N THR A 11 2.83 6.89 5.02
CA THR A 11 1.83 6.68 6.09
C THR A 11 0.39 6.75 5.57
N ALA A 12 0.12 7.52 4.52
CA ALA A 12 -1.21 7.69 3.95
C ALA A 12 -1.64 6.51 3.06
N ILE A 13 -0.69 5.90 2.36
CA ILE A 13 -0.94 4.78 1.44
C ILE A 13 -1.06 3.45 2.19
N ALA A 14 -0.38 3.32 3.33
CA ALA A 14 -0.53 2.20 4.23
C ALA A 14 -1.99 1.98 4.70
N ALA A 15 -2.77 3.04 4.85
CA ALA A 15 -4.19 2.97 5.21
C ALA A 15 -5.10 2.43 4.10
N LEU A 16 -4.65 2.47 2.83
CA LEU A 16 -5.46 2.06 1.67
C LEU A 16 -5.25 0.61 1.24
N ALA A 17 -4.07 0.06 1.47
CA ALA A 17 -3.81 -1.37 1.25
C ALA A 17 -4.65 -2.24 2.19
N ALA A 18 -4.82 -1.82 3.45
CA ALA A 18 -5.71 -2.48 4.42
C ALA A 18 -7.20 -2.40 4.04
N ALA A 19 -7.56 -1.49 3.13
CA ALA A 19 -8.94 -1.22 2.74
C ALA A 19 -9.32 -1.80 1.37
N GLY A 20 -8.50 -2.63 0.74
CA GLY A 20 -8.85 -3.31 -0.51
C GLY A 20 -8.93 -2.40 -1.74
N LEU A 21 -8.22 -1.28 -1.79
CA LEU A 21 -8.53 -0.17 -2.68
C LEU A 21 -7.65 -0.01 -3.92
N ILE A 22 -6.65 -0.84 -4.16
CA ILE A 22 -5.66 -0.54 -5.19
C ILE A 22 -5.53 -1.66 -6.21
N ALA A 23 -6.41 -1.68 -7.19
CA ALA A 23 -6.13 -2.38 -8.45
C ALA A 23 -6.91 -1.86 -9.67
N ALA A 24 -7.63 -0.79 -9.54
CA ALA A 24 -8.52 -0.40 -10.59
C ALA A 24 -8.19 0.96 -11.18
N GLN A 25 -7.21 1.08 -11.96
CA GLN A 25 -7.04 2.09 -13.01
C GLN A 25 -5.56 2.32 -13.31
N MET A 26 -5.03 1.55 -14.24
CA MET A 26 -3.96 2.08 -15.06
C MET A 26 -4.56 2.53 -16.40
N PRO A 27 -4.54 3.82 -16.73
CA PRO A 27 -4.80 4.27 -18.08
C PRO A 27 -3.69 3.80 -19.01
N HIS A 28 -4.03 3.67 -20.29
CA HIS A 28 -3.22 3.12 -21.38
C HIS A 28 -1.93 3.87 -21.74
N ALA A 29 -1.31 4.62 -20.85
CA ALA A 29 0.00 5.23 -21.06
C ALA A 29 1.06 4.43 -20.32
N ALA A 30 2.10 4.04 -21.04
CA ALA A 30 3.24 3.29 -20.52
C ALA A 30 3.84 3.97 -19.28
N ALA A 31 3.49 3.49 -18.09
CA ALA A 31 4.30 3.78 -16.91
C ALA A 31 5.70 3.25 -17.18
N GLU A 32 6.73 4.09 -17.07
CA GLU A 32 8.10 3.67 -17.34
C GLU A 32 8.56 2.63 -16.31
N SER A 33 8.06 2.68 -15.08
CA SER A 33 8.24 1.71 -13.99
C SER A 33 7.11 1.84 -12.99
N ILE A 34 6.77 0.74 -12.30
CA ILE A 34 5.81 0.76 -11.19
C ILE A 34 6.34 1.57 -10.00
N HIS A 35 7.66 1.62 -9.82
CA HIS A 35 8.31 2.41 -8.78
C HIS A 35 8.30 3.93 -9.06
N ASP A 36 8.11 4.34 -10.32
CA ASP A 36 7.91 5.73 -10.70
C ASP A 36 6.43 6.13 -10.65
N ASN A 37 5.54 5.15 -10.47
CA ASN A 37 4.11 5.39 -10.31
C ASN A 37 3.81 5.74 -8.85
N PRO A 38 3.27 6.95 -8.54
CA PRO A 38 2.96 7.36 -7.18
C PRO A 38 1.94 6.44 -6.46
N LEU A 39 1.17 5.62 -7.19
CA LEU A 39 0.28 4.61 -6.61
C LEU A 39 1.06 3.43 -6.01
N TYR A 40 2.24 3.11 -6.54
CA TYR A 40 3.05 1.98 -6.08
C TYR A 40 4.25 2.41 -5.22
N THR A 41 4.82 3.60 -5.43
CA THR A 41 5.88 4.13 -4.56
C THR A 41 5.41 4.43 -3.13
N GLY A 42 4.12 4.40 -2.92
CA GLY A 42 3.49 4.53 -1.63
C GLY A 42 2.84 3.25 -1.10
N MET A 43 2.79 2.18 -1.88
CA MET A 43 2.48 0.86 -1.35
C MET A 43 3.69 0.31 -0.58
N GLY A 44 4.03 0.96 0.54
CA GLY A 44 4.51 0.20 1.68
C GLY A 44 3.36 -0.72 2.04
N ILE A 45 3.41 -1.96 1.57
CA ILE A 45 2.43 -2.98 1.88
C ILE A 45 2.40 -3.05 3.40
N LEU A 46 1.31 -2.61 4.00
CA LEU A 46 1.03 -2.98 5.38
C LEU A 46 0.84 -4.49 5.34
N VAL A 47 1.90 -5.20 5.59
CA VAL A 47 1.81 -6.59 6.03
C VAL A 47 0.87 -6.55 7.23
N ASP A 48 -0.28 -7.20 7.08
CA ASP A 48 -1.12 -7.51 8.21
C ASP A 48 -0.24 -8.17 9.27
N ARG A 49 -0.04 -7.52 10.41
CA ARG A 49 0.74 -8.04 11.53
C ARG A 49 0.08 -9.25 12.20
N GLY A 50 -0.90 -9.86 11.56
CA GLY A 50 -1.56 -11.09 11.99
C GLY A 50 -0.79 -12.38 11.71
N GLN A 51 0.30 -12.35 10.93
CA GLN A 51 1.22 -13.48 10.87
C GLN A 51 2.41 -13.22 11.80
N GLU A 52 2.49 -14.00 12.86
CA GLU A 52 3.70 -14.09 13.67
C GLU A 52 4.90 -14.28 12.74
N PRO A 53 5.98 -13.45 12.86
CA PRO A 53 7.18 -13.68 12.08
C PRO A 53 7.71 -15.08 12.38
N SER A 54 7.96 -15.87 11.34
CA SER A 54 8.56 -17.18 11.48
C SER A 54 9.83 -17.03 12.31
N ALA A 55 9.83 -17.68 13.48
CA ALA A 55 10.92 -17.79 14.45
C ALA A 55 11.85 -16.56 14.46
N ALA A 56 11.50 -15.56 15.25
CA ALA A 56 12.35 -14.40 15.53
C ALA A 56 13.75 -14.91 15.87
N VAL A 57 14.71 -14.67 14.98
CA VAL A 57 16.12 -14.81 15.34
C VAL A 57 16.34 -13.65 16.33
N HIS A 58 16.24 -13.96 17.61
CA HIS A 58 16.69 -13.06 18.67
C HIS A 58 18.19 -12.87 18.48
N ALA A 59 18.53 -11.94 17.61
CA ALA A 59 19.91 -11.56 17.39
C ALA A 59 20.44 -10.97 18.69
N ALA A 60 21.60 -11.46 19.13
CA ALA A 60 22.28 -10.84 20.24
C ALA A 60 22.42 -9.33 19.98
N PRO A 61 22.15 -8.45 20.96
CA PRO A 61 22.20 -7.02 20.76
C PRO A 61 23.57 -6.61 20.23
N LEU A 62 23.59 -5.83 19.13
CA LEU A 62 24.80 -5.28 18.53
C LEU A 62 24.95 -3.81 18.93
N ALA A 63 26.18 -3.39 19.19
CA ALA A 63 26.54 -1.99 19.32
C ALA A 63 27.15 -1.48 17.99
N LEU A 64 26.59 -0.42 17.43
CA LEU A 64 27.19 0.28 16.31
C LEU A 64 28.41 1.07 16.82
N VAL A 65 29.55 0.89 16.18
CA VAL A 65 30.80 1.56 16.52
C VAL A 65 31.35 2.33 15.34
N LYS A 66 32.03 3.45 15.63
CA LYS A 66 32.65 4.26 14.59
C LYS A 66 34.15 4.35 14.83
N THR A 67 34.95 3.90 13.86
CA THR A 67 36.39 3.92 13.90
C THR A 67 36.92 4.60 12.64
N ALA A 68 37.83 5.57 12.81
CA ALA A 68 38.39 6.33 11.69
C ALA A 68 37.34 6.91 10.71
N GLY A 69 36.19 7.34 11.25
CA GLY A 69 35.11 7.91 10.45
C GLY A 69 34.16 6.90 9.78
N LYS A 70 34.44 5.59 9.90
CA LYS A 70 33.63 4.51 9.32
C LYS A 70 32.85 3.76 10.40
N TRP A 71 31.67 3.31 10.04
CA TRP A 71 30.79 2.52 10.89
C TRP A 71 31.03 1.03 10.73
N GLY A 72 30.96 0.33 11.84
CA GLY A 72 30.92 -1.12 11.96
C GLY A 72 29.99 -1.54 13.09
N ALA A 73 29.97 -2.81 13.43
CA ALA A 73 29.19 -3.32 14.56
C ALA A 73 30.01 -4.32 15.37
N VAL A 74 29.82 -4.31 16.70
CA VAL A 74 30.43 -5.25 17.63
C VAL A 74 29.33 -5.98 18.42
N SER A 75 29.64 -7.19 18.84
CA SER A 75 28.79 -7.96 19.77
C SER A 75 28.84 -7.36 21.16
N THR A 76 27.98 -7.84 22.06
CA THR A 76 28.00 -7.49 23.49
C THR A 76 29.30 -7.82 24.19
N THR A 77 30.10 -8.75 23.65
CA THR A 77 31.44 -9.10 24.15
C THR A 77 32.56 -8.25 23.56
N GLY A 78 32.22 -7.26 22.70
CA GLY A 78 33.19 -6.39 22.04
C GLY A 78 33.85 -7.00 20.79
N THR A 79 33.44 -8.20 20.37
CA THR A 79 33.96 -8.82 19.15
C THR A 79 33.39 -8.13 17.91
N ALA A 80 34.25 -7.76 16.95
CA ALA A 80 33.81 -7.16 15.69
C ALA A 80 32.96 -8.15 14.89
N VAL A 81 31.74 -7.77 14.56
CA VAL A 81 30.76 -8.55 13.81
C VAL A 81 30.63 -8.00 12.37
N ILE A 82 30.66 -6.69 12.23
CA ILE A 82 30.73 -5.98 10.95
C ILE A 82 31.93 -5.06 10.99
N ALA A 83 32.82 -5.18 10.01
CA ALA A 83 34.02 -4.35 9.92
C ALA A 83 33.66 -2.86 9.82
N ALA A 84 34.48 -1.99 10.43
CA ALA A 84 34.29 -0.54 10.40
C ALA A 84 34.77 0.07 9.06
N GLU A 85 34.01 -0.17 7.99
CA GLU A 85 34.33 0.29 6.62
C GLU A 85 33.16 1.02 5.93
N TYR A 86 31.99 1.09 6.57
CA TYR A 86 30.77 1.66 6.01
C TYR A 86 30.62 3.13 6.37
N ASP A 87 30.06 3.91 5.44
CA ASP A 87 29.73 5.34 5.67
C ASP A 87 28.50 5.52 6.56
N GLU A 88 27.63 4.50 6.57
CA GLU A 88 26.40 4.47 7.33
C GLU A 88 26.00 3.03 7.64
N ILE A 89 25.58 2.76 8.88
CA ILE A 89 24.87 1.54 9.26
C ILE A 89 23.62 1.96 10.03
N ARG A 90 22.47 1.38 9.70
CA ARG A 90 21.20 1.66 10.37
C ARG A 90 20.31 0.43 10.42
N PRO A 91 19.36 0.37 11.37
CA PRO A 91 18.34 -0.68 11.38
C PRO A 91 17.57 -0.73 10.05
N TYR A 92 17.25 -1.96 9.61
CA TYR A 92 16.48 -2.22 8.40
C TYR A 92 15.17 -2.95 8.72
N ALA A 93 15.27 -4.11 9.34
CA ALA A 93 14.16 -4.89 9.85
C ALA A 93 14.66 -5.59 11.14
N GLU A 94 13.78 -6.29 11.85
CA GLU A 94 14.20 -7.06 13.02
C GLU A 94 15.30 -8.06 12.65
N GLY A 95 16.43 -7.98 13.33
CA GLY A 95 17.59 -8.84 13.06
C GLY A 95 18.41 -8.47 11.82
N TYR A 96 18.12 -7.34 11.14
CA TYR A 96 18.84 -6.92 9.92
C TYR A 96 19.26 -5.44 9.98
N LEU A 97 20.39 -5.14 9.33
CA LEU A 97 20.99 -3.82 9.24
C LEU A 97 21.25 -3.46 7.76
N LEU A 98 20.93 -2.24 7.38
CA LEU A 98 21.41 -1.64 6.13
C LEU A 98 22.80 -1.03 6.36
N ALA A 99 23.72 -1.33 5.45
CA ALA A 99 25.06 -0.74 5.44
C ALA A 99 25.34 -0.07 4.09
N ARG A 100 25.90 1.16 4.13
CA ARG A 100 26.19 1.92 2.92
C ARG A 100 27.69 2.19 2.80
N GLN A 101 28.21 1.93 1.60
CA GLN A 101 29.57 2.26 1.21
C GLN A 101 29.52 3.11 -0.07
N GLY A 102 29.87 4.37 0.02
CA GLY A 102 29.67 5.34 -1.06
C GLY A 102 28.20 5.53 -1.39
N LYS A 103 27.80 5.18 -2.61
CA LYS A 103 26.42 5.23 -3.08
C LYS A 103 25.71 3.88 -3.04
N LYS A 104 26.39 2.84 -2.54
CA LYS A 104 25.92 1.46 -2.63
C LYS A 104 25.49 0.96 -1.25
N TRP A 105 24.33 0.31 -1.23
CA TRP A 105 23.73 -0.29 -0.07
C TRP A 105 23.86 -1.79 -0.10
N GLY A 106 23.97 -2.39 1.07
CA GLY A 106 23.89 -3.83 1.31
C GLY A 106 23.12 -4.12 2.61
N VAL A 107 22.86 -5.39 2.87
CA VAL A 107 22.16 -5.84 4.08
C VAL A 107 23.01 -6.86 4.82
N PHE A 108 23.09 -6.67 6.12
CA PHE A 108 23.69 -7.60 7.07
C PHE A 108 22.63 -8.17 7.99
N ARG A 109 22.74 -9.43 8.32
CA ARG A 109 22.05 -10.03 9.45
C ARG A 109 22.79 -9.62 10.75
N ALA A 110 22.08 -9.59 11.86
CA ALA A 110 22.66 -9.16 13.14
C ALA A 110 23.78 -10.07 13.68
N ASP A 111 23.98 -11.26 13.11
CA ASP A 111 25.15 -12.12 13.39
C ASP A 111 26.39 -11.75 12.56
N GLY A 112 26.32 -10.70 11.74
CA GLY A 112 27.39 -10.23 10.87
C GLY A 112 27.42 -10.85 9.48
N LYS A 113 26.55 -11.82 9.18
CA LYS A 113 26.46 -12.38 7.83
C LYS A 113 25.93 -11.34 6.86
N GLN A 114 26.69 -11.03 5.83
CA GLN A 114 26.21 -10.21 4.73
C GLN A 114 25.25 -11.04 3.86
N VAL A 115 23.97 -10.64 3.82
CA VAL A 115 22.93 -11.32 3.03
C VAL A 115 22.69 -10.63 1.69
N VAL A 116 22.96 -9.32 1.60
CA VAL A 116 22.97 -8.58 0.34
C VAL A 116 24.28 -7.81 0.23
N PRO A 117 25.06 -8.01 -0.85
CA PRO A 117 26.30 -7.25 -1.06
C PRO A 117 26.07 -5.74 -1.09
N ALA A 118 27.04 -4.94 -0.64
CA ALA A 118 27.00 -3.48 -0.74
C ALA A 118 27.23 -3.02 -2.21
N ALA A 119 26.30 -3.36 -3.09
CA ALA A 119 26.39 -3.14 -4.54
C ALA A 119 25.21 -2.35 -5.11
N TYR A 120 24.14 -2.15 -4.35
CA TYR A 120 22.85 -1.69 -4.84
C TYR A 120 22.57 -0.22 -4.53
N ARG A 121 21.95 0.48 -5.47
CA ARG A 121 21.54 1.88 -5.29
C ARG A 121 20.33 2.02 -4.38
N HIS A 122 19.48 1.00 -4.35
CA HIS A 122 18.25 0.97 -3.58
C HIS A 122 17.96 -0.44 -3.08
N ILE A 123 17.38 -0.52 -1.90
CA ILE A 123 16.91 -1.74 -1.24
C ILE A 123 15.53 -1.41 -0.68
N GLU A 124 14.52 -2.18 -1.10
CA GLU A 124 13.15 -2.06 -0.59
C GLU A 124 13.04 -2.62 0.82
N GLU A 125 11.91 -2.38 1.49
CA GLU A 125 11.61 -2.97 2.79
C GLU A 125 11.54 -4.49 2.71
N LEU A 126 11.93 -5.17 3.78
CA LEU A 126 11.84 -6.63 3.90
C LEU A 126 10.35 -7.03 3.89
N THR A 127 9.97 -7.89 2.97
CA THR A 127 8.63 -8.45 2.87
C THR A 127 8.69 -9.97 2.65
N GLU A 128 7.95 -10.73 3.43
CA GLU A 128 7.86 -12.19 3.31
C GLU A 128 9.24 -12.86 3.16
N ASP A 129 10.21 -12.46 4.00
CA ASP A 129 11.60 -12.94 3.96
C ASP A 129 12.33 -12.68 2.64
N ARG A 130 11.92 -11.66 1.90
CA ARG A 130 12.48 -11.26 0.60
C ARG A 130 12.97 -9.82 0.63
N ILE A 131 14.13 -9.60 0.03
CA ILE A 131 14.82 -8.32 -0.06
C ILE A 131 14.92 -7.93 -1.53
N VAL A 132 14.05 -7.06 -1.99
CA VAL A 132 14.07 -6.54 -3.36
C VAL A 132 15.13 -5.45 -3.47
N VAL A 133 15.97 -5.56 -4.50
CA VAL A 133 17.13 -4.68 -4.70
C VAL A 133 17.11 -4.09 -6.10
N GLN A 134 17.68 -2.87 -6.23
CA GLN A 134 17.90 -2.22 -7.51
C GLN A 134 19.40 -1.91 -7.67
N ASP A 135 19.98 -2.32 -8.80
CA ASP A 135 21.38 -2.03 -9.11
C ASP A 135 21.61 -0.59 -9.61
N MET A 136 22.85 -0.25 -9.93
CA MET A 136 23.23 1.08 -10.42
C MET A 136 22.66 1.39 -11.82
N ASP A 137 22.31 0.35 -12.60
CA ASP A 137 21.71 0.43 -13.93
C ASP A 137 20.17 0.40 -13.89
N LYS A 138 19.60 0.57 -12.67
CA LYS A 138 18.15 0.56 -12.41
C LYS A 138 17.46 -0.77 -12.74
N LYS A 139 18.21 -1.88 -12.70
CA LYS A 139 17.64 -3.22 -12.82
C LYS A 139 17.27 -3.75 -11.45
N TRP A 140 16.20 -4.49 -11.39
CA TRP A 140 15.65 -5.05 -10.17
C TRP A 140 15.89 -6.55 -10.09
N GLY A 141 16.00 -7.03 -8.87
CA GLY A 141 16.10 -8.43 -8.52
C GLY A 141 15.73 -8.67 -7.05
N CYS A 142 15.89 -9.87 -6.56
CA CYS A 142 15.48 -10.23 -5.22
C CYS A 142 16.42 -11.22 -4.56
N TYR A 143 16.72 -11.00 -3.28
CA TYR A 143 17.44 -11.91 -2.39
C TYR A 143 16.51 -12.51 -1.35
N GLY A 144 16.80 -13.71 -0.92
CA GLY A 144 16.29 -14.26 0.33
C GLY A 144 17.03 -13.70 1.54
N THR A 145 16.43 -13.83 2.72
CA THR A 145 17.07 -13.45 3.99
C THR A 145 18.26 -14.33 4.38
N ASP A 146 18.42 -15.48 3.71
CA ASP A 146 19.61 -16.34 3.82
C ASP A 146 20.79 -15.88 2.96
N GLY A 147 20.57 -14.90 2.06
CA GLY A 147 21.54 -14.38 1.11
C GLY A 147 21.51 -15.04 -0.27
N THR A 148 20.56 -15.93 -0.53
CA THR A 148 20.38 -16.57 -1.85
C THR A 148 19.80 -15.55 -2.83
N LEU A 149 20.39 -15.42 -4.03
CA LEU A 149 19.83 -14.64 -5.12
C LEU A 149 18.66 -15.42 -5.74
N ILE A 150 17.43 -14.99 -5.44
CA ILE A 150 16.18 -15.64 -5.88
C ILE A 150 15.79 -15.19 -7.29
N LEU A 151 15.81 -13.88 -7.54
CA LEU A 151 15.56 -13.30 -8.86
C LEU A 151 16.79 -12.55 -9.33
N PRO A 152 17.35 -12.90 -10.52
CA PRO A 152 18.47 -12.17 -11.09
C PRO A 152 18.17 -10.67 -11.23
N VAL A 153 19.18 -9.82 -10.97
CA VAL A 153 19.06 -8.35 -11.04
C VAL A 153 19.13 -7.89 -12.51
N THR A 154 18.14 -8.31 -13.27
CA THR A 154 17.99 -8.02 -14.72
C THR A 154 16.61 -7.53 -15.08
N GLN A 155 15.70 -7.55 -14.12
CA GLN A 155 14.28 -7.23 -14.34
C GLN A 155 14.10 -5.73 -14.50
N ARG A 156 13.08 -5.33 -15.27
CA ARG A 156 12.70 -3.92 -15.42
C ARG A 156 12.08 -3.38 -14.13
N ASP A 157 11.28 -4.21 -13.46
CA ASP A 157 10.62 -3.87 -12.23
C ASP A 157 10.29 -5.12 -11.40
N VAL A 158 10.28 -4.99 -10.09
CA VAL A 158 9.85 -6.04 -9.15
C VAL A 158 9.03 -5.40 -8.04
N VAL A 159 7.73 -5.71 -8.00
CA VAL A 159 6.91 -5.40 -6.84
C VAL A 159 7.19 -6.46 -5.77
N PRO A 160 7.51 -6.04 -4.53
CA PRO A 160 7.80 -6.97 -3.45
C PRO A 160 6.74 -8.05 -3.25
N TYR A 161 7.14 -9.15 -2.66
CA TYR A 161 6.27 -10.29 -2.39
C TYR A 161 5.08 -9.88 -1.53
N HIS A 162 3.91 -10.33 -1.95
CA HIS A 162 2.66 -10.15 -1.25
C HIS A 162 1.80 -11.41 -1.44
N ASP A 163 1.34 -11.98 -0.33
CA ASP A 163 0.53 -13.21 -0.34
C ASP A 163 1.19 -14.35 -1.12
N GLY A 164 2.54 -14.48 -0.97
CA GLY A 164 3.38 -15.54 -1.53
C GLY A 164 3.82 -15.35 -2.98
N ALA A 165 3.55 -14.21 -3.61
CA ALA A 165 3.98 -13.94 -4.98
C ALA A 165 4.56 -12.53 -5.17
N ALA A 166 5.59 -12.44 -6.01
CA ALA A 166 6.10 -11.17 -6.52
C ALA A 166 5.55 -10.90 -7.92
N LEU A 167 5.34 -9.62 -8.24
CA LEU A 167 5.04 -9.19 -9.59
C LEU A 167 6.33 -8.71 -10.24
N VAL A 168 6.69 -9.29 -11.37
CA VAL A 168 7.96 -8.99 -12.05
C VAL A 168 7.68 -8.50 -13.46
N GLN A 169 8.18 -7.32 -13.80
CA GLN A 169 8.15 -6.82 -15.17
C GLN A 169 9.45 -7.16 -15.88
N GLY A 170 9.35 -7.92 -16.96
CA GLY A 170 10.47 -8.25 -17.82
C GLY A 170 10.94 -7.07 -18.69
N THR A 171 12.02 -7.27 -19.42
CA THR A 171 12.55 -6.29 -20.38
C THR A 171 11.58 -6.02 -21.55
N ASP A 172 10.68 -6.96 -21.83
CA ASP A 172 9.59 -6.85 -22.80
C ASP A 172 8.41 -5.99 -22.32
N LYS A 173 8.51 -5.44 -21.10
CA LYS A 173 7.48 -4.64 -20.40
C LYS A 173 6.21 -5.44 -20.05
N ARG A 174 6.26 -6.77 -20.11
CA ARG A 174 5.17 -7.63 -19.66
C ARG A 174 5.40 -8.10 -18.24
N TRP A 175 4.32 -8.34 -17.54
CA TRP A 175 4.32 -8.79 -16.16
C TRP A 175 4.19 -10.30 -16.04
N SER A 176 4.82 -10.84 -15.04
CA SER A 176 4.72 -12.25 -14.63
C SER A 176 4.64 -12.34 -13.12
N PHE A 177 4.06 -13.42 -12.65
CA PHE A 177 4.06 -13.75 -11.21
C PHE A 177 5.20 -14.73 -10.91
N TYR A 178 5.89 -14.50 -9.80
CA TYR A 178 6.96 -15.36 -9.32
C TYR A 178 6.69 -15.83 -7.90
N ARG A 179 6.86 -17.13 -7.66
CA ARG A 179 6.76 -17.73 -6.34
C ARG A 179 7.95 -17.34 -5.47
N ALA A 180 7.85 -17.65 -4.18
CA ALA A 180 8.90 -17.39 -3.20
C ALA A 180 10.24 -18.05 -3.52
N ASP A 181 10.24 -19.15 -4.26
CA ASP A 181 11.45 -19.86 -4.71
C ASP A 181 12.08 -19.29 -5.98
N GLY A 182 11.49 -18.24 -6.55
CA GLY A 182 11.94 -17.62 -7.79
C GLY A 182 11.46 -18.32 -9.07
N SER A 183 10.60 -19.33 -8.96
CA SER A 183 9.96 -19.95 -10.12
C SER A 183 8.78 -19.11 -10.60
N ARG A 184 8.47 -19.15 -11.89
CA ARG A 184 7.26 -18.53 -12.42
C ARG A 184 6.02 -19.26 -11.93
N LEU A 185 4.98 -18.50 -11.58
CA LEU A 185 3.68 -19.05 -11.22
C LEU A 185 2.98 -19.68 -12.44
N THR A 186 3.12 -19.02 -13.59
CA THR A 186 2.57 -19.44 -14.90
C THR A 186 3.48 -18.97 -16.02
N GLU A 187 3.49 -19.65 -17.16
CA GLU A 187 4.23 -19.23 -18.35
C GLU A 187 3.60 -18.02 -19.06
N LYS A 188 2.34 -17.73 -18.77
CA LYS A 188 1.66 -16.55 -19.31
C LYS A 188 2.33 -15.27 -18.83
N THR A 189 2.32 -14.28 -19.71
CA THR A 189 2.73 -12.90 -19.39
C THR A 189 1.58 -11.95 -19.67
N TYR A 190 1.51 -10.88 -18.90
CA TYR A 190 0.37 -9.99 -18.87
C TYR A 190 0.78 -8.55 -19.19
N ALA A 191 -0.11 -7.80 -19.83
CA ALA A 191 0.05 -6.36 -19.99
C ALA A 191 -0.12 -5.61 -18.67
N TYR A 192 -0.96 -6.15 -17.78
CA TYR A 192 -1.21 -5.66 -16.43
C TYR A 192 -1.47 -6.82 -15.47
N VAL A 193 -1.08 -6.66 -14.22
CA VAL A 193 -1.35 -7.57 -13.11
C VAL A 193 -1.70 -6.79 -11.85
N GLY A 194 -2.60 -7.32 -11.04
CA GLY A 194 -2.84 -6.87 -9.67
C GLY A 194 -2.18 -7.80 -8.66
N ILE A 195 -2.07 -7.36 -7.42
CA ILE A 195 -1.60 -8.21 -6.32
C ILE A 195 -2.64 -9.27 -5.99
N PHE A 196 -2.21 -10.38 -5.39
CA PHE A 196 -3.14 -11.34 -4.82
C PHE A 196 -3.89 -10.73 -3.63
N SER A 197 -5.17 -10.94 -3.60
CA SER A 197 -6.04 -10.64 -2.47
C SER A 197 -7.07 -11.73 -2.35
N GLU A 198 -7.17 -12.30 -1.17
CA GLU A 198 -8.07 -13.42 -0.87
C GLU A 198 -7.91 -14.62 -1.84
N GLY A 199 -6.68 -14.84 -2.31
CA GLY A 199 -6.29 -15.95 -3.17
C GLY A 199 -6.47 -15.71 -4.67
N LEU A 200 -6.95 -14.54 -5.10
CA LEU A 200 -7.12 -14.18 -6.51
C LEU A 200 -6.36 -12.91 -6.86
N ALA A 201 -5.79 -12.87 -8.07
CA ALA A 201 -5.12 -11.69 -8.63
C ALA A 201 -5.74 -11.31 -9.97
N SER A 202 -5.98 -10.02 -10.18
CA SER A 202 -6.46 -9.54 -11.48
C SER A 202 -5.35 -9.58 -12.53
N VAL A 203 -5.68 -9.96 -13.75
CA VAL A 203 -4.77 -10.04 -14.89
C VAL A 203 -5.40 -9.49 -16.15
N MET A 204 -4.57 -8.90 -17.02
CA MET A 204 -5.00 -8.38 -18.31
C MET A 204 -3.94 -8.75 -19.36
N GLU A 205 -4.29 -9.61 -20.33
CA GLU A 205 -3.37 -10.05 -21.38
C GLU A 205 -3.26 -9.02 -22.51
N ASP A 206 -4.38 -8.50 -22.98
CA ASP A 206 -4.53 -7.71 -24.21
C ASP A 206 -4.71 -6.20 -24.01
N LYS A 207 -4.60 -5.70 -22.78
CA LYS A 207 -4.88 -4.31 -22.37
C LYS A 207 -6.35 -3.88 -22.52
N LYS A 208 -7.27 -4.82 -22.62
CA LYS A 208 -8.70 -4.52 -22.82
C LYS A 208 -9.59 -5.14 -21.77
N HIS A 209 -9.29 -6.39 -21.38
CA HIS A 209 -10.18 -7.15 -20.52
C HIS A 209 -9.43 -7.71 -19.32
N VAL A 210 -10.01 -7.49 -18.16
CA VAL A 210 -9.53 -8.01 -16.88
C VAL A 210 -10.22 -9.32 -16.56
N GLY A 211 -9.43 -10.33 -16.22
CA GLY A 211 -9.83 -11.58 -15.60
C GLY A 211 -9.11 -11.80 -14.29
N PHE A 212 -9.22 -12.98 -13.71
CA PHE A 212 -8.56 -13.33 -12.46
C PHE A 212 -7.94 -14.72 -12.50
N ILE A 213 -6.77 -14.85 -11.91
CA ILE A 213 -6.07 -16.11 -11.69
C ILE A 213 -5.97 -16.41 -10.19
N ASP A 214 -5.85 -17.69 -9.86
CA ASP A 214 -5.57 -18.17 -8.52
C ASP A 214 -4.05 -18.29 -8.24
N LYS A 215 -3.69 -18.70 -7.03
CA LYS A 215 -2.31 -18.93 -6.59
C LYS A 215 -1.61 -20.13 -7.28
N THR A 216 -2.33 -20.93 -8.05
CA THR A 216 -1.71 -21.95 -8.91
C THR A 216 -1.33 -21.40 -10.28
N GLY A 217 -1.85 -20.21 -10.65
CA GLY A 217 -1.74 -19.59 -11.95
C GLY A 217 -2.88 -19.99 -12.90
N ALA A 218 -3.88 -20.74 -12.41
CA ALA A 218 -5.06 -21.11 -13.18
C ALA A 218 -6.01 -19.91 -13.32
N GLU A 219 -6.56 -19.73 -14.51
CA GLU A 219 -7.60 -18.74 -14.78
C GLU A 219 -8.91 -19.19 -14.14
N VAL A 220 -9.36 -18.43 -13.12
CA VAL A 220 -10.63 -18.69 -12.41
C VAL A 220 -11.78 -17.90 -13.05
N ILE A 221 -11.48 -16.67 -13.43
CA ILE A 221 -12.44 -15.78 -14.08
C ILE A 221 -11.83 -15.30 -15.40
N ALA A 222 -12.46 -15.69 -16.51
CA ALA A 222 -11.99 -15.32 -17.83
C ALA A 222 -11.97 -13.79 -18.04
N PRO A 223 -11.01 -13.25 -18.81
CA PRO A 223 -10.92 -11.83 -19.11
C PRO A 223 -12.16 -11.32 -19.84
N GLN A 224 -12.99 -10.52 -19.18
CA GLN A 224 -14.24 -10.00 -19.73
C GLN A 224 -14.61 -8.61 -19.22
N TYR A 225 -14.01 -8.14 -18.12
CA TYR A 225 -14.35 -6.85 -17.51
C TYR A 225 -13.46 -5.73 -18.04
N ALA A 226 -14.02 -4.52 -18.21
CA ALA A 226 -13.25 -3.36 -18.62
C ALA A 226 -12.24 -2.93 -17.53
N SER A 227 -12.61 -3.10 -16.27
CA SER A 227 -11.77 -2.86 -15.10
C SER A 227 -12.25 -3.70 -13.92
N ALA A 228 -11.38 -3.93 -12.94
CA ALA A 228 -11.73 -4.64 -11.72
C ALA A 228 -10.91 -4.15 -10.53
N SER A 229 -11.49 -4.22 -9.33
CA SER A 229 -10.78 -4.06 -8.06
C SER A 229 -10.18 -5.40 -7.60
N ILE A 230 -9.39 -5.38 -6.53
CA ILE A 230 -9.03 -6.59 -5.79
C ILE A 230 -10.27 -7.13 -5.06
N PHE A 231 -10.23 -8.41 -4.69
CA PHE A 231 -11.22 -9.01 -3.82
C PHE A 231 -11.08 -8.49 -2.39
N SER A 232 -12.19 -8.19 -1.76
CA SER A 232 -12.27 -7.81 -0.35
C SER A 232 -13.57 -8.34 0.23
N GLU A 233 -13.48 -9.10 1.30
CA GLU A 233 -14.59 -9.79 1.95
C GLU A 233 -15.44 -10.65 1.01
N GLY A 234 -14.77 -11.31 0.06
CA GLY A 234 -15.36 -12.23 -0.91
C GLY A 234 -15.91 -11.59 -2.18
N LEU A 235 -15.87 -10.27 -2.31
CA LEU A 235 -16.40 -9.55 -3.47
C LEU A 235 -15.34 -8.65 -4.12
N ALA A 236 -15.40 -8.52 -5.45
CA ALA A 236 -14.61 -7.56 -6.22
C ALA A 236 -15.51 -6.65 -7.05
N ALA A 237 -15.23 -5.36 -7.09
CA ALA A 237 -15.90 -4.46 -8.00
C ALA A 237 -15.42 -4.70 -9.42
N VAL A 238 -16.33 -4.74 -10.39
CA VAL A 238 -16.04 -4.90 -11.82
C VAL A 238 -16.80 -3.91 -12.66
N GLU A 239 -16.17 -3.44 -13.75
CA GLU A 239 -16.78 -2.51 -14.69
C GLU A 239 -17.32 -3.25 -15.92
N VAL A 240 -18.60 -3.07 -16.19
CA VAL A 240 -19.31 -3.59 -17.35
C VAL A 240 -20.14 -2.46 -17.97
N GLY A 241 -19.90 -2.15 -19.24
CA GLY A 241 -20.63 -1.12 -19.96
C GLY A 241 -20.57 0.27 -19.32
N GLY A 242 -19.41 0.64 -18.77
CA GLY A 242 -19.18 1.94 -18.11
C GLY A 242 -19.89 2.10 -16.76
N LYS A 243 -20.28 0.98 -16.15
CA LYS A 243 -20.86 0.93 -14.81
C LYS A 243 -20.21 -0.14 -13.97
N TRP A 244 -20.14 0.11 -12.67
CA TRP A 244 -19.57 -0.80 -11.69
C TRP A 244 -20.65 -1.62 -10.99
N GLY A 245 -20.36 -2.90 -10.81
CA GLY A 245 -21.10 -3.86 -10.00
C GLY A 245 -20.11 -4.69 -9.18
N PHE A 246 -20.57 -5.77 -8.57
CA PHE A 246 -19.72 -6.66 -7.79
C PHE A 246 -19.92 -8.10 -8.17
N ILE A 247 -18.82 -8.85 -8.23
CA ILE A 247 -18.79 -10.30 -8.45
C ILE A 247 -18.23 -11.01 -7.22
N ASP A 248 -18.59 -12.27 -7.07
CA ASP A 248 -17.95 -13.20 -6.15
C ASP A 248 -16.68 -13.83 -6.75
N LYS A 249 -16.01 -14.67 -5.98
CA LYS A 249 -14.77 -15.35 -6.39
C LYS A 249 -14.96 -16.37 -7.53
N THR A 250 -16.20 -16.73 -7.85
CA THR A 250 -16.50 -17.59 -9.01
C THR A 250 -16.75 -16.80 -10.30
N GLY A 251 -16.79 -15.46 -10.19
CA GLY A 251 -17.16 -14.57 -11.27
C GLY A 251 -18.67 -14.35 -11.41
N THR A 252 -19.47 -14.87 -10.48
CA THR A 252 -20.92 -14.66 -10.47
C THR A 252 -21.23 -13.22 -10.03
N MET A 253 -22.09 -12.53 -10.82
CA MET A 253 -22.53 -11.16 -10.52
C MET A 253 -23.47 -11.18 -9.31
N VAL A 254 -22.99 -10.61 -8.19
CA VAL A 254 -23.76 -10.48 -6.95
C VAL A 254 -24.54 -9.17 -6.93
N ILE A 255 -23.90 -8.08 -7.35
CA ILE A 255 -24.53 -6.75 -7.45
C ILE A 255 -24.41 -6.27 -8.88
N ALA A 256 -25.55 -6.10 -9.56
CA ALA A 256 -25.59 -5.69 -10.96
C ALA A 256 -24.89 -4.34 -11.21
N PRO A 257 -24.25 -4.14 -12.38
CA PRO A 257 -23.57 -2.90 -12.73
C PRO A 257 -24.51 -1.70 -12.76
N GLN A 258 -24.37 -0.80 -11.79
CA GLN A 258 -25.24 0.35 -11.63
C GLN A 258 -24.52 1.61 -11.16
N TYR A 259 -23.34 1.49 -10.56
CA TYR A 259 -22.58 2.62 -10.02
C TYR A 259 -21.73 3.26 -11.11
N ARG A 260 -21.61 4.61 -11.09
CA ARG A 260 -20.87 5.36 -12.12
C ARG A 260 -19.40 5.53 -11.80
N GLU A 261 -19.06 5.50 -10.54
CA GLU A 261 -17.69 5.60 -10.06
C GLU A 261 -17.28 4.26 -9.48
N ILE A 262 -15.96 4.00 -9.46
CA ILE A 262 -15.41 2.81 -8.85
C ILE A 262 -15.82 2.73 -7.38
N PRO A 263 -16.50 1.66 -6.94
CA PRO A 263 -16.82 1.47 -5.54
C PRO A 263 -15.58 1.22 -4.71
N MET A 264 -15.63 1.61 -3.44
CA MET A 264 -14.68 1.13 -2.45
C MET A 264 -14.94 -0.36 -2.19
N GLY A 265 -13.88 -1.16 -1.94
CA GLY A 265 -14.01 -2.55 -1.54
C GLY A 265 -14.83 -2.69 -0.24
N PHE A 266 -15.42 -3.86 -0.04
CA PHE A 266 -16.11 -4.16 1.21
C PHE A 266 -15.15 -4.19 2.38
N SER A 267 -15.53 -3.58 3.46
CA SER A 267 -14.81 -3.62 4.73
C SER A 267 -15.81 -3.60 5.87
N GLU A 268 -15.67 -4.55 6.77
CA GLU A 268 -16.56 -4.77 7.90
C GLU A 268 -18.05 -4.88 7.49
N GLY A 269 -18.28 -5.53 6.33
CA GLY A 269 -19.59 -5.81 5.78
C GLY A 269 -20.21 -4.69 4.93
N LEU A 270 -19.55 -3.54 4.80
CA LEU A 270 -20.09 -2.38 4.09
C LEU A 270 -19.13 -1.88 3.01
N ALA A 271 -19.68 -1.35 1.92
CA ALA A 271 -18.93 -0.69 0.85
C ALA A 271 -19.50 0.69 0.54
N ALA A 272 -18.63 1.68 0.36
CA ALA A 272 -19.02 3.01 -0.09
C ALA A 272 -19.20 3.00 -1.63
N VAL A 273 -20.36 3.42 -2.10
CA VAL A 273 -20.72 3.48 -3.52
C VAL A 273 -21.32 4.83 -3.89
N ARG A 274 -21.07 5.28 -5.13
CA ARG A 274 -21.71 6.49 -5.64
C ARG A 274 -22.74 6.15 -6.71
N GLY A 275 -24.01 6.20 -6.31
CA GLY A 275 -25.14 5.98 -7.19
C GLY A 275 -25.72 7.31 -7.77
N LYS A 276 -26.88 7.21 -8.37
CA LYS A 276 -27.60 8.39 -8.91
C LYS A 276 -27.99 9.40 -7.84
N LYS A 277 -28.25 8.95 -6.61
CA LYS A 277 -28.69 9.76 -5.47
C LYS A 277 -27.53 10.30 -4.62
N GLY A 278 -26.27 10.06 -5.00
CA GLY A 278 -25.09 10.46 -4.27
C GLY A 278 -24.34 9.27 -3.66
N LEU A 279 -23.51 9.57 -2.67
CA LEU A 279 -22.73 8.57 -1.94
C LEU A 279 -23.62 7.84 -0.91
N ALA A 280 -23.42 6.54 -0.79
CA ALA A 280 -24.11 5.70 0.16
C ALA A 280 -23.22 4.52 0.59
N TYR A 281 -23.54 3.91 1.72
CA TYR A 281 -23.00 2.61 2.09
C TYR A 281 -24.03 1.53 1.80
N ILE A 282 -23.56 0.43 1.22
CA ILE A 282 -24.34 -0.75 0.89
C ILE A 282 -23.81 -1.96 1.62
N ASP A 283 -24.66 -2.95 1.86
CA ASP A 283 -24.27 -4.28 2.30
C ASP A 283 -23.87 -5.18 1.11
N LYS A 284 -23.44 -6.40 1.39
CA LYS A 284 -23.00 -7.38 0.39
C LYS A 284 -24.09 -7.84 -0.57
N THR A 285 -25.36 -7.56 -0.29
CA THR A 285 -26.49 -7.83 -1.20
C THR A 285 -26.73 -6.67 -2.17
N GLY A 286 -26.07 -5.54 -1.97
CA GLY A 286 -26.29 -4.30 -2.70
C GLY A 286 -27.40 -3.44 -2.13
N THR A 287 -27.96 -3.82 -0.97
CA THR A 287 -28.97 -3.03 -0.26
C THR A 287 -28.33 -1.82 0.38
N GLN A 288 -28.87 -0.63 0.13
CA GLN A 288 -28.41 0.59 0.79
C GLN A 288 -28.72 0.55 2.29
N VAL A 289 -27.67 0.62 3.12
CA VAL A 289 -27.82 0.66 4.59
C VAL A 289 -28.13 2.09 5.03
N PHE A 290 -27.35 3.07 4.54
CA PHE A 290 -27.62 4.51 4.77
C PHE A 290 -27.03 5.38 3.66
N ALA A 291 -27.59 6.57 3.52
CA ALA A 291 -27.03 7.61 2.65
C ALA A 291 -25.86 8.30 3.37
N ALA A 292 -24.80 8.61 2.62
CA ALA A 292 -23.64 9.34 3.12
C ALA A 292 -23.54 10.69 2.41
N PRO A 293 -24.13 11.77 2.97
CA PRO A 293 -24.20 13.09 2.33
C PRO A 293 -22.88 13.84 2.40
N TYR A 294 -21.81 13.18 1.94
CA TYR A 294 -20.43 13.65 1.94
C TYR A 294 -19.88 13.64 0.51
N ASP A 295 -18.80 14.37 0.29
CA ASP A 295 -18.12 14.38 -1.02
C ASP A 295 -17.31 13.11 -1.24
N ASN A 296 -16.80 12.51 -0.16
CA ASN A 296 -16.13 11.22 -0.19
C ASN A 296 -16.28 10.48 1.15
N ALA A 297 -16.15 9.15 1.11
CA ALA A 297 -16.16 8.28 2.28
C ALA A 297 -15.23 7.11 2.05
N LEU A 298 -14.48 6.72 3.08
CA LEU A 298 -13.53 5.61 3.06
C LEU A 298 -14.18 4.33 3.61
N PRO A 299 -13.57 3.15 3.38
CA PRO A 299 -14.01 1.91 4.01
C PRO A 299 -14.02 2.01 5.52
N PHE A 300 -14.84 1.19 6.15
CA PHE A 300 -14.85 1.02 7.60
C PHE A 300 -13.58 0.35 8.07
N HIS A 301 -13.05 0.84 9.17
CA HIS A 301 -11.96 0.23 9.89
C HIS A 301 -12.18 0.47 11.39
N ASP A 302 -12.13 -0.61 12.16
CA ASP A 302 -12.32 -0.53 13.61
C ASP A 302 -13.68 0.07 14.01
N GLY A 303 -14.73 -0.20 13.19
CA GLY A 303 -16.09 0.27 13.38
C GLY A 303 -16.37 1.70 12.92
N LEU A 304 -15.38 2.42 12.42
CA LEU A 304 -15.51 3.81 11.98
C LEU A 304 -15.04 4.00 10.52
N ALA A 305 -15.69 4.89 9.79
CA ALA A 305 -15.30 5.29 8.44
C ALA A 305 -15.00 6.79 8.38
N GLU A 306 -13.87 7.16 7.76
CA GLU A 306 -13.58 8.55 7.47
C GLU A 306 -14.53 9.08 6.38
N VAL A 307 -15.11 10.22 6.62
CA VAL A 307 -15.92 10.97 5.65
C VAL A 307 -15.32 12.34 5.42
N ARG A 308 -15.45 12.82 4.18
CA ARG A 308 -14.82 14.05 3.72
C ARG A 308 -15.84 15.01 3.13
N ARG A 309 -15.64 16.31 3.38
CA ARG A 309 -16.42 17.40 2.80
C ARG A 309 -15.48 18.47 2.27
N LYS A 310 -15.69 18.86 1.01
CA LYS A 310 -15.01 20.02 0.41
C LYS A 310 -15.53 21.29 1.06
N VAL A 311 -14.63 22.12 1.56
CA VAL A 311 -14.97 23.49 1.98
C VAL A 311 -14.92 24.35 0.72
N LYS A 312 -15.93 25.20 0.49
CA LYS A 312 -15.93 26.12 -0.66
C LYS A 312 -14.64 26.94 -0.64
N SER A 313 -13.74 26.65 -1.57
CA SER A 313 -12.56 27.49 -1.81
C SER A 313 -12.98 28.71 -2.60
N THR A 314 -12.56 29.88 -2.15
CA THR A 314 -12.65 31.12 -2.93
C THR A 314 -11.68 31.14 -4.11
N ASN A 315 -10.79 30.16 -4.23
CA ASN A 315 -9.75 30.06 -5.26
C ASN A 315 -9.96 28.84 -6.18
N PHE A 316 -10.96 28.94 -7.07
CA PHE A 316 -11.21 27.95 -8.12
C PHE A 316 -10.01 27.74 -9.07
N LEU A 317 -9.10 28.72 -9.23
CA LEU A 317 -7.93 28.62 -10.10
C LEU A 317 -6.87 27.62 -9.61
N GLY A 318 -6.72 27.40 -8.32
CA GLY A 318 -5.71 26.48 -7.76
C GLY A 318 -6.01 25.01 -8.07
N ALA A 319 -7.26 24.61 -8.01
CA ALA A 319 -7.70 23.24 -8.27
C ALA A 319 -7.56 22.84 -9.76
N VAL A 320 -7.80 23.78 -10.67
CA VAL A 320 -7.68 23.56 -12.13
C VAL A 320 -6.21 23.41 -12.55
N LEU A 321 -5.28 24.13 -11.90
CA LEU A 321 -3.85 24.05 -12.21
C LEU A 321 -3.21 22.74 -11.75
N THR A 322 -3.69 22.14 -10.67
CA THR A 322 -3.21 20.82 -10.20
C THR A 322 -3.66 19.69 -11.13
N ILE A 323 -4.82 19.82 -11.77
CA ILE A 323 -5.34 18.87 -12.78
C ILE A 323 -4.62 19.04 -14.12
N ALA A 324 -4.18 20.25 -14.48
CA ALA A 324 -3.52 20.54 -15.74
C ALA A 324 -2.02 20.17 -15.79
N ALA A 325 -1.37 19.98 -14.64
CA ALA A 325 0.04 19.58 -14.55
C ALA A 325 0.25 18.06 -14.64
N GLY A 326 -0.80 17.25 -14.60
CA GLY A 326 -0.77 15.84 -14.90
C GLY A 326 -0.79 15.61 -16.40
N THR A 327 0.26 14.99 -16.96
CA THR A 327 0.37 14.58 -18.36
C THR A 327 -0.93 13.97 -18.85
N ALA A 328 -1.38 14.42 -20.00
CA ALA A 328 -2.64 14.09 -20.66
C ALA A 328 -2.98 12.59 -20.55
N GLY A 329 -4.08 12.25 -19.90
CA GLY A 329 -4.71 10.93 -19.92
C GLY A 329 -4.79 10.16 -18.61
N GLN A 330 -4.25 10.66 -17.49
CA GLN A 330 -4.30 9.95 -16.21
C GLN A 330 -5.14 10.72 -15.19
N PHE A 331 -6.41 10.40 -15.10
CA PHE A 331 -7.18 10.70 -13.88
C PHE A 331 -6.86 9.64 -12.84
N ILE A 332 -5.80 9.82 -12.08
CA ILE A 332 -5.60 9.08 -10.84
C ILE A 332 -6.54 9.72 -9.83
N TYR A 333 -7.70 9.10 -9.63
CA TYR A 333 -8.54 9.44 -8.50
C TYR A 333 -7.89 8.82 -7.26
N ASP A 334 -6.90 9.50 -6.70
CA ASP A 334 -6.41 9.21 -5.37
C ASP A 334 -7.21 10.06 -4.38
N PRO A 335 -8.16 9.45 -3.66
CA PRO A 335 -8.90 10.14 -2.61
C PRO A 335 -7.98 10.60 -1.46
N LEU A 336 -6.70 10.18 -1.43
CA LEU A 336 -5.71 10.57 -0.42
C LEU A 336 -4.79 11.71 -0.86
N MET A 337 -4.65 11.97 -2.16
CA MET A 337 -3.82 13.10 -2.63
C MET A 337 -4.44 14.47 -2.37
N LEU A 338 -5.65 14.51 -1.84
CA LEU A 338 -6.23 15.75 -1.34
C LEU A 338 -5.73 16.02 0.09
N ASP A 339 -4.45 16.24 0.24
CA ASP A 339 -3.88 17.07 1.30
C ASP A 339 -4.24 18.54 0.98
N ASP A 340 -5.51 18.72 0.57
CA ASP A 340 -6.08 20.00 0.20
C ASP A 340 -6.57 20.63 1.50
N GLU A 341 -6.04 21.79 1.81
CA GLU A 341 -6.49 22.65 2.92
C GLU A 341 -8.01 22.93 2.85
N ASN A 342 -8.62 22.62 1.71
CA ASN A 342 -10.04 22.79 1.42
C ASN A 342 -10.89 21.54 1.70
N VAL A 343 -10.34 20.47 2.22
CA VAL A 343 -11.07 19.26 2.60
C VAL A 343 -11.09 19.11 4.12
N LYS A 344 -12.28 19.03 4.69
CA LYS A 344 -12.48 18.68 6.11
C LYS A 344 -12.90 17.24 6.24
N ARG A 345 -12.43 16.59 7.31
CA ARG A 345 -12.56 15.17 7.60
C ARG A 345 -13.23 14.95 8.93
N GLY A 346 -14.01 13.89 9.04
CA GLY A 346 -14.64 13.40 10.26
C GLY A 346 -14.81 11.90 10.20
N TYR A 347 -15.45 11.32 11.21
CA TYR A 347 -15.73 9.88 11.24
C TYR A 347 -17.20 9.62 11.54
N ILE A 348 -17.73 8.59 10.89
CA ILE A 348 -19.06 8.04 11.13
C ILE A 348 -18.97 6.59 11.59
N ASP A 349 -19.96 6.13 12.32
CA ASP A 349 -20.15 4.73 12.66
C ASP A 349 -20.92 3.95 11.56
N LYS A 350 -21.14 2.67 11.75
CA LYS A 350 -21.85 1.78 10.82
C LYS A 350 -23.35 2.09 10.66
N THR A 351 -23.91 2.96 11.51
CA THR A 351 -25.27 3.46 11.37
C THR A 351 -25.34 4.75 10.55
N GLY A 352 -24.18 5.30 10.20
CA GLY A 352 -24.05 6.61 9.56
C GLY A 352 -24.07 7.80 10.53
N THR A 353 -24.03 7.51 11.84
CA THR A 353 -23.98 8.54 12.88
C THR A 353 -22.59 9.18 12.93
N MET A 354 -22.54 10.52 12.97
CA MET A 354 -21.30 11.28 13.07
C MET A 354 -20.70 11.14 14.49
N ILE A 355 -19.57 10.49 14.62
CA ILE A 355 -18.85 10.31 15.88
C ILE A 355 -17.83 11.44 16.07
N ILE A 356 -17.06 11.76 15.02
CA ILE A 356 -16.08 12.84 15.05
C ILE A 356 -16.46 13.86 13.98
N SER A 357 -16.73 15.09 14.41
CA SER A 357 -17.20 16.17 13.52
C SER A 357 -16.24 16.43 12.36
N ILE A 358 -16.79 16.81 11.20
CA ILE A 358 -16.00 17.18 10.00
C ILE A 358 -15.34 18.55 10.22
N LYS A 359 -14.26 18.59 10.97
CA LYS A 359 -13.46 19.80 11.29
C LYS A 359 -11.97 19.60 11.07
N ASN A 360 -11.53 18.35 10.93
CA ASN A 360 -10.12 18.00 10.89
C ASN A 360 -9.54 18.26 9.49
N ASP A 361 -8.33 18.77 9.47
CA ASP A 361 -7.54 18.96 8.24
C ASP A 361 -6.88 17.65 7.80
N TYR A 362 -6.66 16.74 8.76
CA TYR A 362 -6.09 15.41 8.55
C TYR A 362 -6.66 14.43 9.57
N ASN A 363 -6.85 13.18 9.13
CA ASN A 363 -7.13 12.03 9.98
C ASN A 363 -6.21 10.88 9.58
N SER A 364 -5.77 10.05 10.54
CA SER A 364 -5.23 8.72 10.23
C SER A 364 -6.34 7.67 10.30
N THR A 365 -6.06 6.46 9.82
CA THR A 365 -6.87 5.29 10.16
C THR A 365 -6.84 5.05 11.68
N PHE A 366 -7.91 4.49 12.23
CA PHE A 366 -7.92 3.99 13.59
C PHE A 366 -6.99 2.77 13.71
N VAL A 367 -6.16 2.76 14.73
CA VAL A 367 -5.30 1.62 15.10
C VAL A 367 -5.39 1.45 16.61
N ASP A 368 -5.71 0.26 17.07
CA ASP A 368 -5.89 -0.05 18.49
C ASP A 368 -6.84 0.93 19.19
N GLY A 369 -7.93 1.28 18.52
CA GLY A 369 -8.98 2.17 19.04
C GLY A 369 -8.62 3.64 19.11
N THR A 370 -7.52 4.08 18.47
CA THR A 370 -7.10 5.49 18.44
C THR A 370 -6.74 5.95 17.03
N ALA A 371 -6.96 7.23 16.72
CA ALA A 371 -6.55 7.85 15.46
C ALA A 371 -5.85 9.19 15.70
N LEU A 372 -4.88 9.51 14.85
CA LEU A 372 -4.28 10.84 14.82
C LEU A 372 -5.18 11.79 14.03
N VAL A 373 -5.41 12.96 14.57
CA VAL A 373 -6.16 14.03 13.92
C VAL A 373 -5.35 15.32 13.91
N LYS A 374 -5.58 16.15 12.90
CA LYS A 374 -5.00 17.49 12.83
C LYS A 374 -6.12 18.51 12.65
N VAL A 375 -6.14 19.52 13.50
CA VAL A 375 -7.05 20.65 13.43
C VAL A 375 -6.22 21.92 13.35
N LYS A 376 -6.33 22.67 12.24
CA LYS A 376 -5.42 23.78 11.93
C LYS A 376 -3.98 23.26 11.91
N SER A 377 -3.08 23.82 12.73
CA SER A 377 -1.69 23.38 12.83
C SER A 377 -1.42 22.42 13.99
N ARG A 378 -2.43 22.04 14.77
CA ARG A 378 -2.28 21.23 15.99
C ARG A 378 -2.62 19.76 15.72
N TRP A 379 -1.75 18.87 16.15
CA TRP A 379 -1.95 17.43 16.14
C TRP A 379 -2.51 16.97 17.49
N GLY A 380 -3.43 16.03 17.44
CA GLY A 380 -4.00 15.34 18.60
C GLY A 380 -4.28 13.88 18.28
N CYS A 381 -4.69 13.15 19.32
CA CYS A 381 -5.17 11.78 19.21
C CYS A 381 -6.62 11.74 19.66
N VAL A 382 -7.46 10.99 18.96
CA VAL A 382 -8.86 10.76 19.34
C VAL A 382 -9.11 9.28 19.49
N ASP A 383 -9.98 8.90 20.42
CA ASP A 383 -10.49 7.55 20.52
C ASP A 383 -11.79 7.36 19.73
N ARG A 384 -12.37 6.15 19.76
CA ARG A 384 -13.61 5.80 19.06
C ARG A 384 -14.85 6.57 19.55
N THR A 385 -14.78 7.24 20.68
CA THR A 385 -15.86 8.07 21.20
C THR A 385 -15.73 9.54 20.77
N GLY A 386 -14.63 9.87 20.09
CA GLY A 386 -14.32 11.24 19.68
C GLY A 386 -13.68 12.10 20.76
N LEU A 387 -13.32 11.49 21.90
CA LEU A 387 -12.60 12.20 22.96
C LEU A 387 -11.13 12.37 22.57
N SER A 388 -10.61 13.60 22.66
CA SER A 388 -9.22 13.93 22.35
C SER A 388 -8.31 13.67 23.55
N ARG A 389 -7.16 13.02 23.29
CA ARG A 389 -6.07 12.89 24.28
C ARG A 389 -4.94 13.87 23.98
N PRO A 390 -4.42 14.59 24.98
CA PRO A 390 -3.19 15.37 24.81
C PRO A 390 -2.00 14.45 24.54
N ARG A 391 -1.03 14.91 23.72
CA ARG A 391 0.23 14.19 23.50
C ARG A 391 1.00 14.05 24.80
N GLY A 392 1.48 12.85 25.11
CA GLY A 392 2.46 12.59 26.17
C GLY A 392 1.92 12.07 27.50
N LEU A 393 0.61 11.76 27.59
CA LEU A 393 0.07 11.11 28.78
C LEU A 393 0.10 9.57 28.67
N PRO A 394 0.37 8.85 29.79
CA PRO A 394 0.28 7.40 29.84
C PRO A 394 -1.12 6.90 29.46
N HIS A 395 -1.22 5.60 29.10
CA HIS A 395 -2.46 4.96 28.65
C HIS A 395 -3.63 5.13 29.63
N ASP A 396 -3.35 5.38 30.90
CA ASP A 396 -4.30 5.45 32.02
C ASP A 396 -4.62 6.90 32.45
N ALA A 397 -4.11 7.91 31.72
CA ALA A 397 -4.44 9.29 32.04
C ALA A 397 -5.86 9.65 31.59
N PRO A 398 -6.65 10.38 32.41
CA PRO A 398 -7.99 10.76 32.06
C PRO A 398 -8.01 11.69 30.83
N PHE A 399 -9.03 11.55 30.00
CA PHE A 399 -9.29 12.45 28.89
C PHE A 399 -9.64 13.86 29.37
N LEU A 400 -9.17 14.88 28.70
CA LEU A 400 -9.54 16.27 28.91
C LEU A 400 -10.72 16.67 28.03
#